data_84b105c3b79d23b29d09664957e82732
#
_entry.id   84b105c3b79d23b29d09664957e82732
#
_cell.length_a   1.000
_cell.length_b   1.000
_cell.length_c   1.000
_cell.angle_alpha   90.00
_cell.angle_beta   90.00
_cell.angle_gamma   90.00
#
_symmetry.space_group_name_H-M   'P 1'
#
loop_
_entity.id
_entity.type
_entity.pdbx_description
1 polymer ?
#
loop_
_entity_poly.entity_id
_entity_poly.type
_entity_poly.pdbx_seq_one_letter_code
_entity_poly.pdbx_strand_id
1 'polypeptide(L)'
;LNSVKKLLIGGALSLAVVLPTMSHAQAATKIGFVNTERILRDSKFAVESQKKLERDFSKRQKELEDLATKVKAEATKLDKDAITLPEAEKVRRQRDLAEMDRDFQRKRREFEEDLAQRKNQVVGELVERANRVIRQIAEKENYDIIFQEAVYANKRIDITDQVLSSLDNAK
;
A
#
# COMPACT_ATOMS: atom_id res chain seq x y z
N LEU A 1 77.54 55.32 -52.46
CA LEU A 1 78.02 54.68 -51.22
C LEU A 1 76.84 54.48 -50.34
N ASN A 2 76.42 53.28 -50.08
CA ASN A 2 75.79 52.79 -48.94
C ASN A 2 74.53 51.98 -49.17
N SER A 3 74.68 50.83 -48.72
CA SER A 3 73.82 49.68 -48.73
C SER A 3 72.51 49.89 -48.00
N VAL A 4 71.43 49.58 -48.67
CA VAL A 4 70.11 49.46 -48.04
C VAL A 4 69.86 47.94 -47.70
N LYS A 5 69.86 47.63 -46.41
CA LYS A 5 69.45 46.32 -45.93
C LYS A 5 67.92 46.26 -45.83
N LYS A 6 67.31 45.40 -46.63
CA LYS A 6 65.87 45.09 -46.55
C LYS A 6 65.63 44.12 -45.41
N LEU A 7 64.85 44.54 -44.42
CA LEU A 7 64.35 43.70 -43.31
C LEU A 7 63.03 43.11 -43.74
N LEU A 8 62.98 41.82 -43.97
CA LEU A 8 61.75 41.07 -44.21
C LEU A 8 61.15 40.63 -42.86
N ILE A 9 60.02 41.22 -42.50
CA ILE A 9 59.22 40.85 -41.35
C ILE A 9 58.24 39.76 -41.81
N GLY A 10 58.54 38.53 -41.49
CA GLY A 10 57.60 37.38 -41.68
C GLY A 10 56.50 37.43 -40.65
N GLY A 11 55.32 37.80 -41.07
CA GLY A 11 54.13 37.68 -40.21
C GLY A 11 53.63 36.21 -40.13
N ALA A 12 53.84 35.56 -39.01
CA ALA A 12 53.23 34.22 -38.71
C ALA A 12 51.74 34.44 -38.34
N LEU A 13 50.86 34.08 -39.26
CA LEU A 13 49.43 34.12 -39.06
C LEU A 13 49.07 32.85 -38.27
N SER A 14 48.94 32.95 -36.91
CA SER A 14 48.50 31.86 -36.04
C SER A 14 47.00 31.66 -36.21
N LEU A 15 46.59 30.64 -36.95
CA LEU A 15 45.20 30.19 -37.08
C LEU A 15 44.80 29.49 -35.80
N ALA A 16 44.13 30.20 -34.89
CA ALA A 16 43.54 29.61 -33.69
C ALA A 16 42.32 28.76 -34.07
N VAL A 17 42.49 27.46 -34.12
CA VAL A 17 41.37 26.47 -34.27
C VAL A 17 40.59 26.45 -32.98
N VAL A 18 39.46 27.16 -32.93
CA VAL A 18 38.48 27.06 -31.84
C VAL A 18 37.70 25.75 -32.04
N LEU A 19 38.12 24.68 -31.35
CA LEU A 19 37.35 23.45 -31.28
C LEU A 19 36.10 23.71 -30.44
N PRO A 20 34.88 23.50 -30.97
CA PRO A 20 33.68 23.55 -30.14
C PRO A 20 33.75 22.41 -29.12
N THR A 21 33.92 22.77 -27.85
CA THR A 21 33.72 21.82 -26.75
C THR A 21 32.22 21.46 -26.73
N MET A 22 31.87 20.31 -27.30
CA MET A 22 30.53 19.73 -27.11
C MET A 22 30.40 19.37 -25.63
N SER A 23 29.86 20.27 -24.82
CA SER A 23 29.35 19.98 -23.50
C SER A 23 28.22 18.99 -23.67
N HIS A 24 28.52 17.71 -23.46
CA HIS A 24 27.47 16.71 -23.25
C HIS A 24 26.75 17.13 -21.96
N ALA A 25 25.63 17.81 -22.12
CA ALA A 25 24.70 18.02 -21.03
C ALA A 25 24.24 16.62 -20.60
N GLN A 26 24.89 16.07 -19.57
CA GLN A 26 24.49 14.80 -18.97
C GLN A 26 23.07 15.03 -18.40
N ALA A 27 22.09 14.50 -19.08
CA ALA A 27 20.71 14.61 -18.63
C ALA A 27 20.65 14.14 -17.15
N ALA A 28 20.28 15.04 -16.25
CA ALA A 28 20.19 14.71 -14.84
C ALA A 28 19.11 13.64 -14.67
N THR A 29 19.49 12.50 -14.10
CA THR A 29 18.57 11.40 -13.81
C THR A 29 17.41 11.91 -12.97
N LYS A 30 16.18 11.75 -13.47
CA LYS A 30 14.96 12.15 -12.79
C LYS A 30 14.46 11.03 -11.88
N ILE A 31 14.57 11.24 -10.59
CA ILE A 31 14.19 10.27 -9.55
C ILE A 31 12.90 10.71 -8.87
N GLY A 32 11.97 9.77 -8.69
CA GLY A 32 10.76 9.94 -7.88
C GLY A 32 10.77 9.03 -6.65
N PHE A 33 9.99 9.41 -5.66
CA PHE A 33 9.69 8.59 -4.48
C PHE A 33 8.19 8.57 -4.24
N VAL A 34 7.65 7.39 -3.86
CA VAL A 34 6.24 7.20 -3.51
C VAL A 34 6.14 6.48 -2.18
N ASN A 35 5.41 7.05 -1.24
CA ASN A 35 5.09 6.42 0.04
C ASN A 35 3.88 5.50 -0.12
N THR A 36 4.15 4.19 -0.23
CA THR A 36 3.12 3.17 -0.42
C THR A 36 2.16 3.09 0.77
N GLU A 37 2.64 3.27 2.01
CA GLU A 37 1.78 3.25 3.20
C GLU A 37 0.75 4.37 3.17
N ARG A 38 1.14 5.57 2.74
CA ARG A 38 0.20 6.69 2.55
C ARG A 38 -0.86 6.35 1.50
N ILE A 39 -0.46 5.73 0.40
CA ILE A 39 -1.42 5.33 -0.64
C ILE A 39 -2.43 4.31 -0.10
N LEU A 40 -1.94 3.28 0.63
CA LEU A 40 -2.79 2.25 1.22
C LEU A 40 -3.73 2.77 2.30
N ARG A 41 -3.39 3.87 2.95
CA ARG A 41 -4.20 4.48 4.01
C ARG A 41 -5.13 5.59 3.52
N ASP A 42 -4.62 6.48 2.67
CA ASP A 42 -5.24 7.79 2.42
C ASP A 42 -6.00 7.85 1.08
N SER A 43 -5.85 6.87 0.17
CA SER A 43 -6.60 6.86 -1.08
C SER A 43 -8.11 6.70 -0.85
N LYS A 44 -8.94 7.34 -1.68
CA LYS A 44 -10.41 7.18 -1.63
C LYS A 44 -10.81 5.72 -1.74
N PHE A 45 -10.13 4.95 -2.62
CA PHE A 45 -10.38 3.53 -2.76
C PHE A 45 -10.17 2.76 -1.46
N ALA A 46 -9.09 3.03 -0.72
CA ALA A 46 -8.82 2.41 0.58
C ALA A 46 -9.93 2.73 1.60
N VAL A 47 -10.26 4.02 1.73
CA VAL A 47 -11.29 4.50 2.68
C VAL A 47 -12.67 3.92 2.36
N GLU A 48 -13.07 3.90 1.09
CA GLU A 48 -14.36 3.35 0.66
C GLU A 48 -14.41 1.84 0.83
N SER A 49 -13.31 1.14 0.52
CA SER A 49 -13.20 -0.30 0.71
C SER A 49 -13.27 -0.69 2.18
N GLN A 50 -12.62 0.07 3.07
CA GLN A 50 -12.71 -0.15 4.51
C GLN A 50 -14.16 0.00 5.00
N LYS A 51 -14.85 1.07 4.61
CA LYS A 51 -16.28 1.28 4.95
C LYS A 51 -17.17 0.16 4.40
N LYS A 52 -16.87 -0.35 3.21
CA LYS A 52 -17.60 -1.48 2.63
C LYS A 52 -17.38 -2.76 3.44
N LEU A 53 -16.12 -3.07 3.79
CA LEU A 53 -15.80 -4.21 4.66
C LEU A 53 -16.54 -4.14 5.99
N GLU A 54 -16.54 -2.99 6.64
CA GLU A 54 -17.27 -2.80 7.91
C GLU A 54 -18.76 -3.08 7.75
N ARG A 55 -19.39 -2.58 6.69
CA ARG A 55 -20.82 -2.85 6.42
C ARG A 55 -21.09 -4.32 6.12
N ASP A 56 -20.28 -4.93 5.25
CA ASP A 56 -20.49 -6.30 4.79
C ASP A 56 -20.28 -7.34 5.89
N PHE A 57 -19.40 -7.04 6.85
CA PHE A 57 -19.04 -7.94 7.95
C PHE A 57 -19.75 -7.62 9.28
N SER A 58 -20.35 -6.43 9.44
CA SER A 58 -20.97 -5.98 10.71
C SER A 58 -22.04 -6.92 11.23
N LYS A 59 -22.90 -7.44 10.35
CA LYS A 59 -23.96 -8.37 10.73
C LYS A 59 -23.40 -9.69 11.29
N ARG A 60 -22.44 -10.28 10.58
CA ARG A 60 -21.79 -11.53 11.02
C ARG A 60 -20.99 -11.34 12.30
N GLN A 61 -20.34 -10.19 12.48
CA GLN A 61 -19.66 -9.86 13.73
C GLN A 61 -20.67 -9.83 14.89
N LYS A 62 -21.79 -9.15 14.72
CA LYS A 62 -22.84 -9.13 15.76
C LYS A 62 -23.41 -10.52 16.07
N GLU A 63 -23.65 -11.33 15.04
CA GLU A 63 -24.12 -12.72 15.24
C GLU A 63 -23.11 -13.57 16.05
N LEU A 64 -21.80 -13.35 15.84
CA LEU A 64 -20.73 -13.99 16.61
C LEU A 64 -20.69 -13.50 18.07
N GLU A 65 -20.85 -12.19 18.29
CA GLU A 65 -20.90 -11.60 19.63
C GLU A 65 -22.12 -12.13 20.42
N ASP A 66 -23.28 -12.21 19.77
CA ASP A 66 -24.50 -12.76 20.36
C ASP A 66 -24.33 -14.25 20.69
N LEU A 67 -23.72 -15.03 19.79
CA LEU A 67 -23.45 -16.45 20.01
C LEU A 67 -22.44 -16.68 21.15
N ALA A 68 -21.35 -15.89 21.20
CA ALA A 68 -20.38 -15.93 22.30
C ALA A 68 -21.05 -15.65 23.66
N THR A 69 -21.92 -14.64 23.70
CA THR A 69 -22.68 -14.27 24.90
C THR A 69 -23.60 -15.42 25.32
N LYS A 70 -24.27 -16.07 24.36
CA LYS A 70 -25.14 -17.19 24.60
C LYS A 70 -24.37 -18.41 25.14
N VAL A 71 -23.26 -18.79 24.55
CA VAL A 71 -22.38 -19.86 25.02
C VAL A 71 -21.98 -19.63 26.48
N LYS A 72 -21.53 -18.40 26.78
CA LYS A 72 -21.13 -18.03 28.14
C LYS A 72 -22.29 -18.10 29.14
N ALA A 73 -23.47 -17.65 28.76
CA ALA A 73 -24.66 -17.68 29.60
C ALA A 73 -25.08 -19.11 29.91
N GLU A 74 -25.11 -20.01 28.90
CA GLU A 74 -25.46 -21.41 29.07
C GLU A 74 -24.42 -22.15 29.92
N ALA A 75 -23.12 -21.88 29.75
CA ALA A 75 -22.07 -22.42 30.60
C ALA A 75 -22.29 -22.03 32.08
N THR A 76 -22.50 -20.71 32.32
CA THR A 76 -22.74 -20.19 33.67
C THR A 76 -24.01 -20.80 34.32
N LYS A 77 -25.05 -20.99 33.50
CA LYS A 77 -26.30 -21.60 33.96
C LYS A 77 -26.11 -23.07 34.33
N LEU A 78 -25.40 -23.81 33.47
CA LEU A 78 -25.09 -25.22 33.74
C LEU A 78 -24.29 -25.36 35.03
N ASP A 79 -23.28 -24.53 35.26
CA ASP A 79 -22.46 -24.54 36.49
C ASP A 79 -23.30 -24.26 37.73
N LYS A 80 -24.21 -23.29 37.67
CA LYS A 80 -25.11 -22.97 38.81
C LYS A 80 -26.10 -24.11 39.12
N ASP A 81 -26.66 -24.71 38.07
CA ASP A 81 -27.69 -25.74 38.20
C ASP A 81 -27.10 -27.13 38.44
N ALA A 82 -25.77 -27.33 38.30
CA ALA A 82 -25.08 -28.62 38.28
C ALA A 82 -25.37 -29.51 39.52
N ILE A 83 -25.65 -28.88 40.68
CA ILE A 83 -25.90 -29.58 41.95
C ILE A 83 -27.34 -30.11 42.03
N THR A 84 -28.29 -29.44 41.37
CA THR A 84 -29.73 -29.71 41.48
C THR A 84 -30.30 -30.51 40.30
N LEU A 85 -29.56 -30.55 39.17
CA LEU A 85 -30.02 -31.24 37.97
C LEU A 85 -29.91 -32.76 38.08
N PRO A 86 -30.91 -33.51 37.58
CA PRO A 86 -30.78 -34.94 37.34
C PRO A 86 -29.60 -35.24 36.39
N GLU A 87 -28.88 -36.36 36.62
CA GLU A 87 -27.66 -36.67 35.85
C GLU A 87 -27.90 -36.74 34.33
N ALA A 88 -29.04 -37.35 33.91
CA ALA A 88 -29.40 -37.40 32.49
C ALA A 88 -29.56 -36.01 31.86
N GLU A 89 -30.15 -35.06 32.58
CA GLU A 89 -30.35 -33.68 32.12
C GLU A 89 -29.00 -32.90 32.07
N LYS A 90 -28.15 -33.12 33.07
CA LYS A 90 -26.82 -32.56 33.12
C LYS A 90 -25.97 -32.99 31.91
N VAL A 91 -25.95 -34.31 31.63
CA VAL A 91 -25.25 -34.85 30.45
C VAL A 91 -25.80 -34.29 29.16
N ARG A 92 -27.12 -34.14 29.03
CA ARG A 92 -27.75 -33.53 27.87
C ARG A 92 -27.28 -32.08 27.67
N ARG A 93 -27.37 -31.24 28.69
CA ARG A 93 -26.96 -29.83 28.63
C ARG A 93 -25.46 -29.66 28.38
N GLN A 94 -24.64 -30.55 28.92
CA GLN A 94 -23.20 -30.57 28.60
C GLN A 94 -22.94 -30.82 27.11
N ARG A 95 -23.70 -31.76 26.50
CA ARG A 95 -23.58 -32.02 25.05
C ARG A 95 -24.03 -30.84 24.21
N ASP A 96 -25.18 -30.23 24.56
CA ASP A 96 -25.74 -29.08 23.87
C ASP A 96 -24.80 -27.88 23.95
N LEU A 97 -24.20 -27.64 25.12
CA LEU A 97 -23.18 -26.57 25.30
C LEU A 97 -21.92 -26.84 24.46
N ALA A 98 -21.44 -28.09 24.45
CA ALA A 98 -20.28 -28.47 23.66
C ALA A 98 -20.54 -28.35 22.15
N GLU A 99 -21.76 -28.63 21.70
CA GLU A 99 -22.16 -28.42 20.30
C GLU A 99 -22.22 -26.92 19.94
N MET A 100 -22.81 -26.12 20.81
CA MET A 100 -22.89 -24.66 20.65
C MET A 100 -21.49 -24.01 20.61
N ASP A 101 -20.57 -24.45 21.48
CA ASP A 101 -19.19 -23.98 21.47
C ASP A 101 -18.46 -24.36 20.17
N ARG A 102 -18.63 -25.61 19.69
CA ARG A 102 -18.06 -26.04 18.40
C ARG A 102 -18.58 -25.20 17.22
N ASP A 103 -19.89 -24.91 17.21
CA ASP A 103 -20.48 -24.05 16.17
C ASP A 103 -19.94 -22.63 16.22
N PHE A 104 -19.81 -22.07 17.43
CA PHE A 104 -19.19 -20.75 17.63
C PHE A 104 -17.74 -20.73 17.11
N GLN A 105 -16.90 -21.69 17.50
CA GLN A 105 -15.50 -21.75 17.06
C GLN A 105 -15.39 -21.90 15.53
N ARG A 106 -16.27 -22.70 14.92
CA ARG A 106 -16.30 -22.87 13.46
C ARG A 106 -16.67 -21.56 12.78
N LYS A 107 -17.77 -20.91 13.17
CA LYS A 107 -18.23 -19.64 12.60
C LYS A 107 -17.22 -18.51 12.78
N ARG A 108 -16.54 -18.50 13.92
CA ARG A 108 -15.47 -17.51 14.18
C ARG A 108 -14.31 -17.70 13.20
N ARG A 109 -13.83 -18.92 13.00
CA ARG A 109 -12.76 -19.18 12.02
C ARG A 109 -13.19 -18.78 10.60
N GLU A 110 -14.36 -19.20 10.16
CA GLU A 110 -14.91 -18.83 8.85
C GLU A 110 -14.98 -17.31 8.66
N PHE A 111 -15.38 -16.57 9.69
CA PHE A 111 -15.42 -15.12 9.68
C PHE A 111 -14.02 -14.51 9.57
N GLU A 112 -13.07 -14.97 10.38
CA GLU A 112 -11.69 -14.49 10.39
C GLU A 112 -11.01 -14.73 9.04
N GLU A 113 -11.20 -15.93 8.46
CA GLU A 113 -10.66 -16.32 7.15
C GLU A 113 -11.25 -15.47 6.03
N ASP A 114 -12.56 -15.32 5.97
CA ASP A 114 -13.25 -14.50 4.96
C ASP A 114 -12.84 -13.03 5.03
N LEU A 115 -12.76 -12.48 6.26
CA LEU A 115 -12.35 -11.10 6.47
C LEU A 115 -10.90 -10.87 6.03
N ALA A 116 -9.99 -11.80 6.40
CA ALA A 116 -8.58 -11.73 6.00
C ALA A 116 -8.44 -11.83 4.48
N GLN A 117 -9.14 -12.77 3.84
CA GLN A 117 -9.14 -12.93 2.40
C GLN A 117 -9.62 -11.65 1.71
N ARG A 118 -10.72 -11.07 2.19
CA ARG A 118 -11.27 -9.85 1.60
C ARG A 118 -10.37 -8.64 1.76
N LYS A 119 -9.72 -8.50 2.93
CA LYS A 119 -8.70 -7.46 3.15
C LYS A 119 -7.52 -7.61 2.18
N ASN A 120 -7.01 -8.82 2.01
CA ASN A 120 -5.91 -9.09 1.09
C ASN A 120 -6.28 -8.78 -0.37
N GLN A 121 -7.51 -9.10 -0.80
CA GLN A 121 -8.01 -8.74 -2.12
C GLN A 121 -8.03 -7.23 -2.34
N VAL A 122 -8.53 -6.47 -1.38
CA VAL A 122 -8.58 -5.00 -1.45
C VAL A 122 -7.18 -4.39 -1.54
N VAL A 123 -6.24 -4.88 -0.72
CA VAL A 123 -4.84 -4.43 -0.76
C VAL A 123 -4.21 -4.75 -2.12
N GLY A 124 -4.38 -5.97 -2.61
CA GLY A 124 -3.87 -6.38 -3.93
C GLY A 124 -4.41 -5.50 -5.07
N GLU A 125 -5.72 -5.25 -5.08
CA GLU A 125 -6.35 -4.39 -6.08
C GLU A 125 -5.82 -2.95 -6.03
N LEU A 126 -5.66 -2.40 -4.82
CA LEU A 126 -5.11 -1.04 -4.65
C LEU A 126 -3.66 -0.95 -5.12
N VAL A 127 -2.82 -1.93 -4.78
CA VAL A 127 -1.42 -1.98 -5.23
C VAL A 127 -1.33 -2.04 -6.76
N GLU A 128 -2.16 -2.84 -7.41
CA GLU A 128 -2.20 -2.90 -8.88
C GLU A 128 -2.64 -1.58 -9.51
N ARG A 129 -3.66 -0.93 -8.95
CA ARG A 129 -4.11 0.40 -9.39
C ARG A 129 -3.02 1.45 -9.22
N ALA A 130 -2.39 1.48 -8.04
CA ALA A 130 -1.30 2.41 -7.75
C ALA A 130 -0.12 2.21 -8.72
N ASN A 131 0.30 0.98 -8.96
CA ASN A 131 1.37 0.67 -9.89
C ASN A 131 1.07 1.10 -11.34
N ARG A 132 -0.19 0.98 -11.78
CA ARG A 132 -0.59 1.49 -13.11
C ARG A 132 -0.46 3.01 -13.17
N VAL A 133 -0.96 3.73 -12.16
CA VAL A 133 -0.89 5.19 -12.07
C VAL A 133 0.56 5.67 -12.01
N ILE A 134 1.39 5.03 -11.17
CA ILE A 134 2.82 5.37 -11.04
C ILE A 134 3.53 5.22 -12.39
N ARG A 135 3.28 4.14 -13.13
CA ARG A 135 3.88 3.95 -14.47
C ARG A 135 3.43 5.03 -15.45
N GLN A 136 2.15 5.38 -15.48
CA GLN A 136 1.64 6.46 -16.33
C GLN A 136 2.28 7.81 -16.01
N ILE A 137 2.49 8.12 -14.73
CA ILE A 137 3.19 9.35 -14.30
C ILE A 137 4.66 9.27 -14.72
N ALA A 138 5.32 8.12 -14.51
CA ALA A 138 6.73 7.92 -14.87
C ALA A 138 6.96 8.15 -16.36
N GLU A 139 6.16 7.56 -17.22
CA GLU A 139 6.23 7.70 -18.68
C GLU A 139 5.93 9.12 -19.12
N LYS A 140 4.85 9.72 -18.63
CA LYS A 140 4.41 11.06 -19.00
C LYS A 140 5.44 12.13 -18.63
N GLU A 141 6.10 11.97 -17.49
CA GLU A 141 7.00 12.97 -16.92
C GLU A 141 8.48 12.62 -17.06
N ASN A 142 8.80 11.54 -17.77
CA ASN A 142 10.16 11.08 -18.03
C ASN A 142 10.96 10.85 -16.73
N TYR A 143 10.40 10.12 -15.78
CA TYR A 143 11.14 9.60 -14.64
C TYR A 143 11.99 8.41 -15.07
N ASP A 144 13.27 8.41 -14.69
CA ASP A 144 14.17 7.27 -14.92
C ASP A 144 13.95 6.15 -13.92
N ILE A 145 13.61 6.54 -12.66
CA ILE A 145 13.33 5.59 -11.58
C ILE A 145 12.37 6.20 -10.55
N ILE A 146 11.47 5.37 -10.02
CA ILE A 146 10.60 5.71 -8.88
C ILE A 146 10.78 4.66 -7.79
N PHE A 147 11.23 5.10 -6.60
CA PHE A 147 11.36 4.27 -5.42
C PHE A 147 10.08 4.22 -4.61
N GLN A 148 9.77 3.06 -4.03
CA GLN A 148 8.63 2.86 -3.14
C GLN A 148 9.02 2.81 -1.66
N GLU A 149 10.29 2.49 -1.38
CA GLU A 149 10.83 2.41 -0.02
C GLU A 149 12.13 3.19 0.06
N ALA A 150 12.24 4.03 1.09
CA ALA A 150 13.45 4.78 1.39
C ALA A 150 13.49 5.15 2.89
N VAL A 151 14.67 5.09 3.49
CA VAL A 151 14.89 5.57 4.88
C VAL A 151 14.64 7.07 4.96
N TYR A 152 15.00 7.78 3.89
CA TYR A 152 14.79 9.22 3.74
C TYR A 152 14.54 9.57 2.28
N ALA A 153 13.53 10.40 2.04
CA ALA A 153 13.28 11.03 0.75
C ALA A 153 13.01 12.52 0.94
N ASN A 154 13.68 13.35 0.15
CA ASN A 154 13.41 14.78 0.16
C ASN A 154 12.04 15.05 -0.47
N LYS A 155 11.28 16.03 0.08
CA LYS A 155 9.95 16.42 -0.46
C LYS A 155 9.98 16.76 -1.94
N ARG A 156 11.11 17.21 -2.47
CA ARG A 156 11.26 17.57 -3.89
C ARG A 156 11.09 16.39 -4.84
N ILE A 157 11.43 15.17 -4.39
CA ILE A 157 11.29 13.94 -5.20
C ILE A 157 10.05 13.12 -4.81
N ASP A 158 9.33 13.51 -3.75
CA ASP A 158 8.11 12.83 -3.30
C ASP A 158 6.92 13.19 -4.20
N ILE A 159 6.44 12.21 -4.95
CA ILE A 159 5.29 12.35 -5.85
C ILE A 159 4.04 11.66 -5.30
N THR A 160 4.02 11.30 -4.00
CA THR A 160 2.91 10.55 -3.38
C THR A 160 1.57 11.28 -3.54
N ASP A 161 1.54 12.60 -3.33
CA ASP A 161 0.30 13.39 -3.47
C ASP A 161 -0.21 13.43 -4.90
N GLN A 162 0.68 13.44 -5.88
CA GLN A 162 0.34 13.36 -7.29
C GLN A 162 -0.25 11.98 -7.65
N VAL A 163 0.34 10.91 -7.12
CA VAL A 163 -0.17 9.54 -7.30
C VAL A 163 -1.55 9.40 -6.66
N LEU A 164 -1.75 9.87 -5.42
CA LEU A 164 -3.04 9.88 -4.74
C LEU A 164 -4.11 10.62 -5.54
N SER A 165 -3.80 11.84 -5.99
CA SER A 165 -4.72 12.63 -6.80
C SER A 165 -5.09 11.94 -8.11
N SER A 166 -4.11 11.32 -8.78
CA SER A 166 -4.36 10.61 -10.04
C SER A 166 -5.15 9.32 -9.82
N LEU A 167 -4.88 8.59 -8.74
CA LEU A 167 -5.58 7.37 -8.36
C LEU A 167 -7.05 7.65 -8.03
N ASP A 168 -7.32 8.74 -7.33
CA ASP A 168 -8.66 9.16 -6.91
C ASP A 168 -9.52 9.68 -8.09
N ASN A 169 -8.89 10.12 -9.18
CA ASN A 169 -9.54 10.59 -10.40
C ASN A 169 -9.61 9.52 -11.51
N ALA A 170 -8.90 8.41 -11.37
CA ALA A 170 -8.97 7.28 -12.30
C ALA A 170 -10.31 6.54 -12.11
N LYS A 171 -11.14 6.51 -13.17
CA LYS A 171 -12.39 5.77 -13.21
C LYS A 171 -12.19 4.28 -13.40
#